data_93c3e370328ff8a18ffaf7e66bd8c2cb
#
_entry.id   93c3e370328ff8a18ffaf7e66bd8c2cb
#
_cell.length_a   1.000
_cell.length_b   1.000
_cell.length_c   1.000
_cell.angle_alpha   90.00
_cell.angle_beta   90.00
_cell.angle_gamma   90.00
#
_symmetry.space_group_name_H-M   'P 1'
#
loop_
_entity.id
_entity.type
_entity.pdbx_description
1 polymer ?
#
loop_
_entity_poly.entity_id
_entity_poly.type
_entity_poly.pdbx_seq_one_letter_code
_entity_poly.pdbx_strand_id
1 'polypeptide(L)'
;MDEQMFCFQCEQAAGCTACTGAAGVCGKSAETAAAQDRLTGALIAFAGQLIAAGRGPAPEQARLLMQGLFTTITNVNFDPAAVDALTRRVHDASPGTGPDYDMQALWREPDADRRSLKCFVLFSLRGMAAYNYHARVLGRIDPELDRFFCTALQAVGDPGQTTDALWQLVQATGEASYRCMELLDAANTGAFGDPEPVQVPLTIEKGPFIVISGHDLYDAQQLLEQTAGRGVNVYTHSEMLPAHGYPELKRRYPHLKGNFGTAWQNQQREFEDIPAPILFTTNCIMPLRARYADRVFTTSVVAYPGVPHIDEGRDFSPVIEKALELGGYAQDTLLPGLNGGSTVTTGFARTAVLQHADEIVQAVRDGKLRHFFLVGGCDGTRPSRRYYTEFARLTPPDTILLTLACGKFRLNDLPLGTVPGTGLPRILDVGQCNDAYSAIRIALALADAFGCGVNDLPLSLVLCWFEQKAVCILIALLALGIRNIRLGPTLPPFLSPGVVRTLQERYGLKPIATPEADLQAILGG
;
A
#
# COMPACT_ATOMS: atom_id res chain seq x y z
N MET A 1 -31.98 16.64 -4.87
CA MET A 1 -31.94 15.16 -4.70
C MET A 1 -30.61 14.86 -4.08
N ASP A 2 -30.60 14.32 -2.87
CA ASP A 2 -29.33 13.90 -2.26
C ASP A 2 -28.69 12.85 -3.17
N GLU A 3 -27.56 13.18 -3.77
CA GLU A 3 -26.80 12.25 -4.61
C GLU A 3 -26.33 11.10 -3.72
N GLN A 4 -26.91 9.92 -3.94
CA GLN A 4 -26.49 8.72 -3.25
C GLN A 4 -25.26 8.15 -3.98
N MET A 5 -24.19 7.91 -3.23
CA MET A 5 -23.00 7.25 -3.76
C MET A 5 -23.17 5.73 -3.84
N PHE A 6 -22.35 5.09 -4.67
CA PHE A 6 -22.12 3.66 -4.60
C PHE A 6 -20.60 3.40 -4.57
N CYS A 7 -20.09 2.72 -3.54
CA CYS A 7 -18.66 2.38 -3.45
C CYS A 7 -18.45 1.16 -2.55
N PHE A 8 -17.75 0.14 -3.04
CA PHE A 8 -17.40 -1.09 -2.30
C PHE A 8 -15.93 -1.52 -2.50
N GLN A 9 -15.07 -0.55 -2.79
CA GLN A 9 -13.69 -0.83 -3.20
C GLN A 9 -12.72 -1.08 -2.05
N CYS A 10 -13.11 -0.90 -0.77
CA CYS A 10 -12.24 -1.06 0.38
C CYS A 10 -12.89 -1.86 1.50
N GLU A 11 -12.08 -2.28 2.46
CA GLU A 11 -12.50 -3.08 3.62
C GLU A 11 -13.49 -2.33 4.53
N GLN A 12 -13.44 -0.99 4.55
CA GLN A 12 -14.36 -0.17 5.35
C GLN A 12 -15.76 -0.03 4.75
N ALA A 13 -16.03 -0.61 3.58
CA ALA A 13 -17.37 -0.51 2.97
C ALA A 13 -18.46 -0.81 4.00
N ALA A 14 -19.51 0.03 4.03
CA ALA A 14 -20.56 -0.05 5.02
C ALA A 14 -21.24 -1.43 5.03
N GLY A 15 -21.38 -2.00 6.21
CA GLY A 15 -21.95 -3.36 6.38
C GLY A 15 -21.15 -4.48 5.71
N CYS A 16 -19.89 -4.26 5.35
CA CYS A 16 -19.09 -5.18 4.52
C CYS A 16 -19.71 -5.44 3.14
N THR A 17 -20.52 -4.50 2.62
CA THR A 17 -21.19 -4.59 1.31
C THR A 17 -20.86 -3.39 0.45
N ALA A 18 -21.45 -2.23 0.69
CA ALA A 18 -21.20 -0.99 -0.06
C ALA A 18 -21.58 0.26 0.75
N CYS A 19 -20.90 1.37 0.47
CA CYS A 19 -21.31 2.69 0.91
C CYS A 19 -22.33 3.24 -0.11
N THR A 20 -23.56 3.55 0.34
CA THR A 20 -24.68 3.99 -0.51
C THR A 20 -25.35 5.27 0.00
N GLY A 21 -24.80 5.90 1.04
CA GLY A 21 -25.34 7.14 1.64
C GLY A 21 -24.76 8.42 1.03
N ALA A 22 -24.85 9.51 1.77
CA ALA A 22 -24.26 10.80 1.41
C ALA A 22 -22.74 10.83 1.48
N ALA A 23 -22.13 9.92 2.27
CA ALA A 23 -20.68 9.77 2.40
C ALA A 23 -20.29 8.32 2.62
N GLY A 24 -19.06 7.97 2.22
CA GLY A 24 -18.42 6.71 2.54
C GLY A 24 -17.93 6.66 3.98
N VAL A 25 -17.71 5.44 4.51
CA VAL A 25 -17.12 5.26 5.85
C VAL A 25 -15.73 5.91 5.95
N CYS A 26 -14.98 5.97 4.86
CA CYS A 26 -13.69 6.68 4.78
C CYS A 26 -13.82 8.22 4.83
N GLY A 27 -15.03 8.76 4.81
CA GLY A 27 -15.29 10.21 4.78
C GLY A 27 -15.37 10.82 3.37
N LYS A 28 -15.22 10.03 2.30
CA LYS A 28 -15.39 10.50 0.92
C LYS A 28 -16.86 10.89 0.68
N SER A 29 -17.10 12.11 0.13
CA SER A 29 -18.43 12.57 -0.22
C SER A 29 -19.00 11.83 -1.45
N ALA A 30 -20.33 11.89 -1.65
CA ALA A 30 -20.97 11.38 -2.86
C ALA A 30 -20.45 12.09 -4.12
N GLU A 31 -20.22 13.40 -4.05
CA GLU A 31 -19.63 14.20 -5.13
C GLU A 31 -18.23 13.70 -5.52
N THR A 32 -17.35 13.48 -4.54
CA THR A 32 -16.01 12.91 -4.80
C THR A 32 -16.10 11.50 -5.38
N ALA A 33 -17.03 10.67 -4.91
CA ALA A 33 -17.23 9.34 -5.47
C ALA A 33 -17.68 9.40 -6.93
N ALA A 34 -18.64 10.29 -7.26
CA ALA A 34 -19.09 10.52 -8.63
C ALA A 34 -17.98 11.06 -9.53
N ALA A 35 -17.13 11.99 -9.05
CA ALA A 35 -15.97 12.48 -9.78
C ALA A 35 -14.97 11.36 -10.08
N GLN A 36 -14.71 10.48 -9.12
CA GLN A 36 -13.84 9.31 -9.32
C GLN A 36 -14.43 8.28 -10.29
N ASP A 37 -15.75 8.12 -10.33
CA ASP A 37 -16.43 7.29 -11.32
C ASP A 37 -16.29 7.90 -12.73
N ARG A 38 -16.52 9.22 -12.88
CA ARG A 38 -16.30 9.93 -14.16
C ARG A 38 -14.85 9.75 -14.64
N LEU A 39 -13.88 9.98 -13.78
CA LEU A 39 -12.45 9.76 -14.11
C LEU A 39 -12.18 8.32 -14.54
N THR A 40 -12.73 7.34 -13.83
CA THR A 40 -12.55 5.92 -14.17
C THR A 40 -13.17 5.61 -15.54
N GLY A 41 -14.36 6.12 -15.82
CA GLY A 41 -15.03 5.99 -17.11
C GLY A 41 -14.23 6.61 -18.26
N ALA A 42 -13.68 7.82 -18.05
CA ALA A 42 -12.80 8.48 -19.00
C ALA A 42 -11.52 7.67 -19.27
N LEU A 43 -10.90 7.08 -18.23
CA LEU A 43 -9.71 6.24 -18.38
C LEU A 43 -9.99 4.94 -19.17
N ILE A 44 -11.15 4.31 -18.97
CA ILE A 44 -11.56 3.13 -19.74
C ILE A 44 -11.78 3.50 -21.21
N ALA A 45 -12.46 4.61 -21.50
CA ALA A 45 -12.65 5.10 -22.85
C ALA A 45 -11.32 5.48 -23.52
N PHE A 46 -10.47 6.19 -22.80
CA PHE A 46 -9.12 6.58 -23.26
C PHE A 46 -8.27 5.36 -23.63
N ALA A 47 -8.25 4.33 -22.78
CA ALA A 47 -7.54 3.08 -23.05
C ALA A 47 -8.05 2.40 -24.32
N GLY A 48 -9.38 2.31 -24.50
CA GLY A 48 -10.00 1.76 -25.70
C GLY A 48 -9.63 2.53 -26.98
N GLN A 49 -9.59 3.86 -26.90
CA GLN A 49 -9.20 4.72 -28.04
C GLN A 49 -7.71 4.55 -28.40
N LEU A 50 -6.82 4.39 -27.42
CA LEU A 50 -5.41 4.11 -27.64
C LEU A 50 -5.20 2.78 -28.36
N ILE A 51 -5.94 1.74 -27.96
CA ILE A 51 -5.89 0.42 -28.61
C ILE A 51 -6.43 0.52 -30.04
N ALA A 52 -7.57 1.18 -30.23
CA ALA A 52 -8.16 1.37 -31.56
C ALA A 52 -7.23 2.13 -32.52
N ALA A 53 -6.39 3.02 -32.01
CA ALA A 53 -5.36 3.72 -32.78
C ALA A 53 -4.16 2.82 -33.16
N GLY A 54 -4.14 1.55 -32.75
CA GLY A 54 -3.12 0.55 -33.12
C GLY A 54 -1.74 0.79 -32.52
N ARG A 55 -1.64 1.58 -31.45
CA ARG A 55 -0.38 1.93 -30.78
C ARG A 55 -0.53 1.89 -29.25
N GLY A 56 0.58 1.63 -28.57
CA GLY A 56 0.62 1.78 -27.13
C GLY A 56 0.54 3.27 -26.73
N PRO A 57 0.29 3.56 -25.44
CA PRO A 57 0.27 4.93 -24.94
C PRO A 57 1.65 5.59 -25.09
N ALA A 58 1.68 6.85 -25.49
CA ALA A 58 2.88 7.69 -25.37
C ALA A 58 3.24 7.90 -23.90
N PRO A 59 4.49 8.26 -23.54
CA PRO A 59 4.93 8.38 -22.16
C PRO A 59 4.02 9.25 -21.28
N GLU A 60 3.54 10.38 -21.80
CA GLU A 60 2.63 11.28 -21.10
C GLU A 60 1.22 10.67 -20.96
N GLN A 61 0.73 9.97 -21.97
CA GLN A 61 -0.55 9.27 -21.91
C GLN A 61 -0.52 8.14 -20.87
N ALA A 62 0.58 7.40 -20.81
CA ALA A 62 0.78 6.38 -19.78
C ALA A 62 0.85 7.02 -18.38
N ARG A 63 1.55 8.17 -18.24
CA ARG A 63 1.58 8.92 -16.97
C ARG A 63 0.19 9.33 -16.51
N LEU A 64 -0.65 9.84 -17.40
CA LEU A 64 -2.04 10.20 -17.10
C LEU A 64 -2.88 9.00 -16.67
N LEU A 65 -2.73 7.83 -17.33
CA LEU A 65 -3.38 6.59 -16.91
C LEU A 65 -3.00 6.23 -15.47
N MET A 66 -1.69 6.28 -15.14
CA MET A 66 -1.22 5.95 -13.78
C MET A 66 -1.72 6.96 -12.76
N GLN A 67 -1.61 8.26 -13.02
CA GLN A 67 -2.12 9.31 -12.13
C GLN A 67 -3.62 9.17 -11.91
N GLY A 68 -4.40 8.93 -12.97
CA GLY A 68 -5.85 8.80 -12.89
C GLY A 68 -6.28 7.60 -12.05
N LEU A 69 -5.73 6.42 -12.32
CA LEU A 69 -6.04 5.22 -11.55
C LEU A 69 -5.60 5.36 -10.09
N PHE A 70 -4.40 5.89 -9.83
CA PHE A 70 -3.89 6.10 -8.48
C PHE A 70 -4.75 7.09 -7.69
N THR A 71 -5.20 8.19 -8.32
CA THR A 71 -6.08 9.19 -7.70
C THR A 71 -7.40 8.58 -7.18
N THR A 72 -7.87 7.49 -7.78
CA THR A 72 -9.14 6.82 -7.41
C THR A 72 -9.00 5.78 -6.28
N ILE A 73 -7.78 5.53 -5.78
CA ILE A 73 -7.55 4.64 -4.62
C ILE A 73 -8.19 5.25 -3.35
N THR A 74 -8.58 4.38 -2.44
CA THR A 74 -9.15 4.79 -1.14
C THR A 74 -8.15 5.63 -0.34
N ASN A 75 -8.62 6.74 0.27
CA ASN A 75 -7.81 7.64 1.10
C ASN A 75 -6.63 8.30 0.36
N VAL A 76 -6.85 8.66 -0.92
CA VAL A 76 -5.89 9.41 -1.74
C VAL A 76 -6.41 10.82 -2.00
N ASN A 77 -7.48 10.96 -2.75
CA ASN A 77 -7.99 12.25 -3.19
C ASN A 77 -9.44 12.45 -2.73
N PHE A 78 -9.65 13.49 -1.93
CA PHE A 78 -10.96 13.90 -1.42
C PHE A 78 -11.49 15.16 -2.11
N ASP A 79 -10.70 15.76 -3.03
CA ASP A 79 -11.08 16.99 -3.73
C ASP A 79 -11.70 16.68 -5.10
N PRO A 80 -13.03 16.81 -5.26
CA PRO A 80 -13.69 16.56 -6.54
C PRO A 80 -13.21 17.49 -7.65
N ALA A 81 -12.81 18.73 -7.32
CA ALA A 81 -12.31 19.68 -8.33
C ALA A 81 -10.95 19.23 -8.90
N ALA A 82 -10.06 18.70 -8.06
CA ALA A 82 -8.80 18.13 -8.51
C ALA A 82 -9.01 16.88 -9.38
N VAL A 83 -9.97 16.02 -9.01
CA VAL A 83 -10.34 14.82 -9.81
C VAL A 83 -10.91 15.23 -11.16
N ASP A 84 -11.83 16.20 -11.21
CA ASP A 84 -12.40 16.69 -12.47
C ASP A 84 -11.36 17.42 -13.36
N ALA A 85 -10.38 18.10 -12.75
CA ALA A 85 -9.27 18.67 -13.52
C ALA A 85 -8.42 17.58 -14.20
N LEU A 86 -8.17 16.48 -13.52
CA LEU A 86 -7.46 15.34 -14.10
C LEU A 86 -8.29 14.66 -15.20
N THR A 87 -9.61 14.55 -15.03
CA THR A 87 -10.52 14.03 -16.07
C THR A 87 -10.43 14.87 -17.36
N ARG A 88 -10.42 16.19 -17.25
CA ARG A 88 -10.21 17.08 -18.43
C ARG A 88 -8.87 16.82 -19.11
N ARG A 89 -7.79 16.66 -18.35
CA ARG A 89 -6.47 16.32 -18.93
C ARG A 89 -6.49 14.99 -19.67
N VAL A 90 -7.23 13.99 -19.19
CA VAL A 90 -7.42 12.71 -19.87
C VAL A 90 -8.15 12.91 -21.19
N HIS A 91 -9.22 13.70 -21.22
CA HIS A 91 -9.95 14.02 -22.46
C HIS A 91 -9.07 14.77 -23.46
N ASP A 92 -8.29 15.77 -23.02
CA ASP A 92 -7.39 16.55 -23.89
C ASP A 92 -6.29 15.67 -24.52
N ALA A 93 -5.84 14.61 -23.82
CA ALA A 93 -4.82 13.68 -24.31
C ALA A 93 -5.40 12.52 -25.14
N SER A 94 -6.72 12.41 -25.22
CA SER A 94 -7.41 11.32 -25.93
C SER A 94 -7.22 11.42 -27.45
N PRO A 95 -6.88 10.33 -28.13
CA PRO A 95 -6.65 10.33 -29.59
C PRO A 95 -7.96 10.34 -30.41
N GLY A 96 -9.11 10.20 -29.77
CA GLY A 96 -10.42 10.13 -30.40
C GLY A 96 -11.50 10.87 -29.62
N THR A 97 -12.68 10.98 -30.23
CA THR A 97 -13.88 11.57 -29.62
C THR A 97 -14.93 10.47 -29.44
N GLY A 98 -15.19 10.07 -28.22
CA GLY A 98 -16.21 9.09 -27.88
C GLY A 98 -16.72 9.35 -26.47
N PRO A 99 -17.90 8.81 -26.10
CA PRO A 99 -18.39 8.93 -24.74
C PRO A 99 -17.50 8.18 -23.76
N ASP A 100 -17.43 8.68 -22.54
CA ASP A 100 -16.83 7.94 -21.42
C ASP A 100 -17.61 6.65 -21.14
N TYR A 101 -16.92 5.69 -20.54
CA TYR A 101 -17.59 4.48 -20.07
C TYR A 101 -18.48 4.80 -18.88
N ASP A 102 -19.76 4.39 -18.94
CA ASP A 102 -20.68 4.55 -17.81
C ASP A 102 -20.35 3.52 -16.71
N MET A 103 -19.77 3.99 -15.61
CA MET A 103 -19.45 3.12 -14.47
C MET A 103 -20.68 2.44 -13.85
N GLN A 104 -21.90 2.98 -14.07
CA GLN A 104 -23.13 2.31 -13.63
C GLN A 104 -23.35 0.98 -14.37
N ALA A 105 -22.85 0.84 -15.60
CA ALA A 105 -22.88 -0.44 -16.32
C ALA A 105 -22.06 -1.52 -15.60
N LEU A 106 -20.93 -1.15 -14.98
CA LEU A 106 -20.14 -2.08 -14.16
C LEU A 106 -20.82 -2.34 -12.80
N TRP A 107 -21.27 -1.28 -12.11
CA TRP A 107 -21.85 -1.42 -10.78
C TRP A 107 -23.15 -2.24 -10.79
N ARG A 108 -23.90 -2.20 -11.90
CA ARG A 108 -25.18 -2.89 -12.11
C ARG A 108 -25.08 -4.13 -13.01
N GLU A 109 -23.86 -4.59 -13.33
CA GLU A 109 -23.69 -5.86 -14.06
C GLU A 109 -24.49 -6.97 -13.36
N PRO A 110 -25.48 -7.58 -14.03
CA PRO A 110 -26.40 -8.52 -13.41
C PRO A 110 -25.74 -9.84 -13.00
N ASP A 111 -24.71 -10.26 -13.74
CA ASP A 111 -23.91 -11.43 -13.37
C ASP A 111 -22.91 -11.03 -12.27
N ALA A 112 -23.19 -11.51 -11.06
CA ALA A 112 -22.40 -11.18 -9.88
C ALA A 112 -20.93 -11.64 -9.99
N ASP A 113 -20.65 -12.76 -10.65
CA ASP A 113 -19.30 -13.30 -10.82
C ASP A 113 -18.54 -12.46 -11.86
N ARG A 114 -19.16 -12.10 -12.98
CA ARG A 114 -18.57 -11.20 -13.97
C ARG A 114 -18.27 -9.83 -13.36
N ARG A 115 -19.23 -9.24 -12.63
CA ARG A 115 -19.02 -7.98 -11.90
C ARG A 115 -17.83 -8.10 -10.95
N SER A 116 -17.78 -9.15 -10.16
CA SER A 116 -16.72 -9.42 -9.19
C SER A 116 -15.35 -9.51 -9.86
N LEU A 117 -15.21 -10.26 -10.95
CA LEU A 117 -13.96 -10.42 -11.67
C LEU A 117 -13.50 -9.13 -12.35
N LYS A 118 -14.41 -8.37 -12.98
CA LYS A 118 -14.11 -7.03 -13.53
C LYS A 118 -13.63 -6.07 -12.44
N CYS A 119 -14.26 -6.08 -11.26
CA CYS A 119 -13.83 -5.29 -10.11
C CYS A 119 -12.47 -5.77 -9.58
N PHE A 120 -12.21 -7.06 -9.56
CA PHE A 120 -10.93 -7.62 -9.13
C PHE A 120 -9.80 -7.11 -10.02
N VAL A 121 -10.00 -7.12 -11.34
CA VAL A 121 -9.05 -6.55 -12.31
C VAL A 121 -8.90 -5.03 -12.10
N LEU A 122 -10.02 -4.27 -12.12
CA LEU A 122 -9.99 -2.81 -12.01
C LEU A 122 -9.30 -2.33 -10.73
N PHE A 123 -9.62 -2.95 -9.59
CA PHE A 123 -9.02 -2.55 -8.31
C PHE A 123 -7.55 -2.97 -8.22
N SER A 124 -7.17 -4.09 -8.84
CA SER A 124 -5.75 -4.45 -8.98
C SER A 124 -5.00 -3.45 -9.86
N LEU A 125 -5.59 -3.00 -10.98
CA LEU A 125 -4.99 -1.98 -11.85
C LEU A 125 -4.79 -0.64 -11.10
N ARG A 126 -5.71 -0.25 -10.22
CA ARG A 126 -5.53 0.94 -9.37
C ARG A 126 -4.30 0.80 -8.47
N GLY A 127 -4.16 -0.35 -7.78
CA GLY A 127 -3.00 -0.64 -6.95
C GLY A 127 -1.70 -0.72 -7.75
N MET A 128 -1.74 -1.41 -8.89
CA MET A 128 -0.60 -1.51 -9.81
C MET A 128 -0.17 -0.14 -10.37
N ALA A 129 -1.14 0.75 -10.64
CA ALA A 129 -0.85 2.11 -11.11
C ALA A 129 -0.09 2.94 -10.06
N ALA A 130 -0.38 2.75 -8.77
CA ALA A 130 0.40 3.39 -7.69
C ALA A 130 1.86 2.94 -7.72
N TYR A 131 2.12 1.66 -7.87
CA TYR A 131 3.49 1.11 -7.97
C TYR A 131 4.21 1.60 -9.22
N ASN A 132 3.54 1.57 -10.38
CA ASN A 132 4.09 2.07 -11.63
C ASN A 132 4.38 3.58 -11.57
N TYR A 133 3.51 4.36 -10.92
CA TYR A 133 3.73 5.80 -10.71
C TYR A 133 5.03 6.08 -9.96
N HIS A 134 5.26 5.40 -8.83
CA HIS A 134 6.50 5.55 -8.06
C HIS A 134 7.75 5.14 -8.86
N ALA A 135 7.67 4.04 -9.63
CA ALA A 135 8.77 3.62 -10.50
C ALA A 135 9.08 4.69 -11.58
N ARG A 136 8.03 5.29 -12.19
CA ARG A 136 8.17 6.36 -13.19
C ARG A 136 8.80 7.62 -12.65
N VAL A 137 8.44 8.04 -11.45
CA VAL A 137 9.04 9.21 -10.80
C VAL A 137 10.55 9.03 -10.65
N LEU A 138 11.02 7.81 -10.46
CA LEU A 138 12.43 7.42 -10.43
C LEU A 138 13.03 7.06 -11.81
N GLY A 139 12.32 7.37 -12.90
CA GLY A 139 12.79 7.16 -14.27
C GLY A 139 12.73 5.72 -14.78
N ARG A 140 12.06 4.80 -14.06
CA ARG A 140 11.87 3.42 -14.51
C ARG A 140 10.51 3.25 -15.17
N ILE A 141 10.54 2.82 -16.44
CA ILE A 141 9.37 2.67 -17.31
C ILE A 141 9.40 1.29 -17.96
N ASP A 142 8.23 0.66 -18.03
CA ASP A 142 8.03 -0.58 -18.77
C ASP A 142 6.88 -0.40 -19.77
N PRO A 143 7.18 -0.26 -21.08
CA PRO A 143 6.16 -0.06 -22.11
C PRO A 143 5.19 -1.24 -22.30
N GLU A 144 5.55 -2.45 -21.90
CA GLU A 144 4.64 -3.59 -21.96
C GLU A 144 3.60 -3.51 -20.86
N LEU A 145 4.00 -3.10 -19.64
CA LEU A 145 3.04 -2.79 -18.57
C LEU A 145 2.10 -1.65 -18.98
N ASP A 146 2.60 -0.61 -19.64
CA ASP A 146 1.76 0.49 -20.12
C ASP A 146 0.70 0.02 -21.13
N ARG A 147 1.07 -0.86 -22.06
CA ARG A 147 0.11 -1.50 -22.98
C ARG A 147 -0.87 -2.40 -22.26
N PHE A 148 -0.39 -3.16 -21.26
CA PHE A 148 -1.24 -4.03 -20.46
C PHE A 148 -2.35 -3.25 -19.73
N PHE A 149 -2.04 -2.09 -19.14
CA PHE A 149 -3.06 -1.23 -18.54
C PHE A 149 -4.18 -0.87 -19.51
N CYS A 150 -3.83 -0.50 -20.74
CA CYS A 150 -4.83 -0.18 -21.77
C CYS A 150 -5.69 -1.40 -22.12
N THR A 151 -5.08 -2.56 -22.35
CA THR A 151 -5.79 -3.80 -22.71
C THR A 151 -6.72 -4.25 -21.58
N ALA A 152 -6.24 -4.21 -20.34
CA ALA A 152 -7.04 -4.63 -19.19
C ALA A 152 -8.21 -3.67 -18.89
N LEU A 153 -8.00 -2.35 -19.00
CA LEU A 153 -9.07 -1.35 -18.86
C LEU A 153 -10.13 -1.51 -19.94
N GLN A 154 -9.72 -1.71 -21.20
CA GLN A 154 -10.65 -1.97 -22.29
C GLN A 154 -11.50 -3.22 -22.02
N ALA A 155 -10.87 -4.31 -21.55
CA ALA A 155 -11.58 -5.55 -21.22
C ALA A 155 -12.56 -5.38 -20.05
N VAL A 156 -12.24 -4.55 -19.06
CA VAL A 156 -13.19 -4.20 -17.97
C VAL A 156 -14.43 -3.52 -18.54
N GLY A 157 -14.27 -2.61 -19.50
CA GLY A 157 -15.37 -1.90 -20.17
C GLY A 157 -16.17 -2.75 -21.18
N ASP A 158 -15.65 -3.89 -21.62
CA ASP A 158 -16.29 -4.73 -22.62
C ASP A 158 -17.43 -5.57 -22.03
N PRO A 159 -18.70 -5.39 -22.48
CA PRO A 159 -19.82 -6.21 -22.04
C PRO A 159 -19.79 -7.66 -22.54
N GLY A 160 -19.00 -7.93 -23.59
CA GLY A 160 -18.88 -9.26 -24.20
C GLY A 160 -17.95 -10.23 -23.49
N GLN A 161 -17.23 -9.79 -22.43
CA GLN A 161 -16.31 -10.65 -21.70
C GLN A 161 -17.03 -11.82 -21.01
N THR A 162 -16.57 -13.03 -21.27
CA THR A 162 -17.06 -14.24 -20.56
C THR A 162 -16.37 -14.40 -19.21
N THR A 163 -16.98 -15.17 -18.31
CA THR A 163 -16.39 -15.49 -17.00
C THR A 163 -15.02 -16.14 -17.13
N ASP A 164 -14.85 -17.06 -18.09
CA ASP A 164 -13.56 -17.75 -18.34
C ASP A 164 -12.49 -16.77 -18.84
N ALA A 165 -12.84 -15.86 -19.79
CA ALA A 165 -11.92 -14.83 -20.25
C ALA A 165 -11.53 -13.86 -19.12
N LEU A 166 -12.46 -13.53 -18.23
CA LEU A 166 -12.18 -12.70 -17.06
C LEU A 166 -11.26 -13.40 -16.04
N TRP A 167 -11.37 -14.72 -15.84
CA TRP A 167 -10.41 -15.46 -15.02
C TRP A 167 -9.01 -15.48 -15.63
N GLN A 168 -8.90 -15.60 -16.96
CA GLN A 168 -7.62 -15.47 -17.65
C GLN A 168 -7.04 -14.06 -17.49
N LEU A 169 -7.90 -13.03 -17.57
CA LEU A 169 -7.48 -11.65 -17.35
C LEU A 169 -7.04 -11.41 -15.89
N VAL A 170 -7.72 -12.02 -14.90
CA VAL A 170 -7.29 -12.00 -13.49
C VAL A 170 -5.88 -12.60 -13.34
N GLN A 171 -5.62 -13.74 -13.98
CA GLN A 171 -4.29 -14.37 -13.98
C GLN A 171 -3.23 -13.43 -14.59
N ALA A 172 -3.50 -12.91 -15.79
CA ALA A 172 -2.59 -11.99 -16.49
C ALA A 172 -2.36 -10.68 -15.69
N THR A 173 -3.41 -10.17 -15.01
CA THR A 173 -3.28 -9.00 -14.14
C THR A 173 -2.39 -9.31 -12.93
N GLY A 174 -2.44 -10.51 -12.39
CA GLY A 174 -1.56 -10.94 -11.30
C GLY A 174 -0.09 -11.02 -11.72
N GLU A 175 0.19 -11.57 -12.89
CA GLU A 175 1.53 -11.62 -13.47
C GLU A 175 2.08 -10.21 -13.75
N ALA A 176 1.25 -9.33 -14.33
CA ALA A 176 1.60 -7.93 -14.56
C ALA A 176 1.81 -7.17 -13.23
N SER A 177 1.03 -7.46 -12.21
CA SER A 177 1.19 -6.88 -10.86
C SER A 177 2.53 -7.27 -10.24
N TYR A 178 2.93 -8.53 -10.35
CA TYR A 178 4.24 -9.00 -9.88
C TYR A 178 5.39 -8.27 -10.61
N ARG A 179 5.32 -8.21 -11.94
CA ARG A 179 6.31 -7.48 -12.77
C ARG A 179 6.36 -5.98 -12.43
N CYS A 180 5.21 -5.38 -12.12
CA CYS A 180 5.15 -3.96 -11.73
C CYS A 180 5.79 -3.73 -10.36
N MET A 181 5.60 -4.63 -9.40
CA MET A 181 6.28 -4.57 -8.09
C MET A 181 7.79 -4.78 -8.24
N GLU A 182 8.25 -5.66 -9.14
CA GLU A 182 9.65 -5.84 -9.49
C GLU A 182 10.27 -4.55 -10.05
N LEU A 183 9.55 -3.88 -10.96
CA LEU A 183 9.98 -2.60 -11.54
C LEU A 183 10.17 -1.53 -10.46
N LEU A 184 9.23 -1.45 -9.51
CA LEU A 184 9.32 -0.50 -8.40
C LEU A 184 10.47 -0.83 -7.44
N ASP A 185 10.66 -2.10 -7.09
CA ASP A 185 11.77 -2.55 -6.25
C ASP A 185 13.12 -2.18 -6.88
N ALA A 186 13.27 -2.43 -8.19
CA ALA A 186 14.47 -2.05 -8.94
C ALA A 186 14.64 -0.51 -9.04
N ALA A 187 13.56 0.25 -9.06
CA ALA A 187 13.60 1.71 -9.04
C ALA A 187 14.10 2.23 -7.67
N ASN A 188 13.48 1.75 -6.59
CA ASN A 188 13.82 2.17 -5.23
C ASN A 188 15.24 1.74 -4.84
N THR A 189 15.60 0.47 -5.04
CA THR A 189 16.96 -0.01 -4.68
C THR A 189 18.04 0.58 -5.57
N GLY A 190 17.73 0.85 -6.85
CA GLY A 190 18.66 1.52 -7.76
C GLY A 190 18.90 2.99 -7.42
N ALA A 191 17.92 3.68 -6.85
CA ALA A 191 18.03 5.09 -6.47
C ALA A 191 18.58 5.28 -5.04
N PHE A 192 18.18 4.42 -4.10
CA PHE A 192 18.41 4.64 -2.67
C PHE A 192 19.26 3.55 -2.01
N GLY A 193 19.69 2.53 -2.76
CA GLY A 193 20.43 1.37 -2.27
C GLY A 193 19.49 0.29 -1.69
N ASP A 194 20.03 -0.91 -1.47
CA ASP A 194 19.30 -1.99 -0.80
C ASP A 194 19.03 -1.62 0.67
N PRO A 195 17.81 -1.81 1.18
CA PRO A 195 17.51 -1.52 2.57
C PRO A 195 18.33 -2.36 3.55
N GLU A 196 18.82 -1.70 4.59
CA GLU A 196 19.60 -2.29 5.68
C GLU A 196 18.79 -2.22 6.99
N PRO A 197 18.86 -3.25 7.85
CA PRO A 197 18.21 -3.22 9.15
C PRO A 197 18.67 -2.03 9.99
N VAL A 198 17.73 -1.24 10.45
CA VAL A 198 17.98 -0.05 11.25
C VAL A 198 16.95 0.09 12.37
N GLN A 199 17.44 0.48 13.55
CA GLN A 199 16.59 0.84 14.67
C GLN A 199 16.22 2.33 14.57
N VAL A 200 14.92 2.62 14.58
CA VAL A 200 14.35 3.96 14.39
C VAL A 200 13.74 4.44 15.70
N PRO A 201 14.18 5.59 16.26
CA PRO A 201 13.62 6.13 17.47
C PRO A 201 12.21 6.68 17.26
N LEU A 202 11.39 6.59 18.30
CA LEU A 202 10.05 7.18 18.39
C LEU A 202 10.05 8.45 19.26
N THR A 203 11.23 8.96 19.60
CA THR A 203 11.42 10.23 20.30
C THR A 203 11.59 11.35 19.29
N ILE A 204 10.76 12.37 19.41
CA ILE A 204 10.85 13.60 18.63
C ILE A 204 11.74 14.58 19.39
N GLU A 205 12.86 14.97 18.80
CA GLU A 205 13.78 15.96 19.37
C GLU A 205 13.12 17.32 19.46
N LYS A 206 13.46 18.11 20.45
CA LYS A 206 13.02 19.52 20.57
C LYS A 206 13.41 20.35 19.34
N GLY A 207 12.58 21.33 19.02
CA GLY A 207 12.83 22.28 17.93
C GLY A 207 12.00 21.97 16.68
N PRO A 208 12.18 22.76 15.61
CA PRO A 208 11.38 22.69 14.39
C PRO A 208 11.51 21.33 13.71
N PHE A 209 10.37 20.78 13.27
CA PHE A 209 10.35 19.53 12.51
C PHE A 209 9.21 19.48 11.51
N ILE A 210 9.30 18.55 10.56
CA ILE A 210 8.28 18.22 9.58
C ILE A 210 7.95 16.73 9.73
N VAL A 211 6.66 16.38 9.63
CA VAL A 211 6.21 15.00 9.50
C VAL A 211 5.88 14.72 8.04
N ILE A 212 6.55 13.74 7.43
CA ILE A 212 6.25 13.27 6.08
C ILE A 212 5.52 11.94 6.13
N SER A 213 4.35 11.86 5.50
CA SER A 213 3.48 10.67 5.46
C SER A 213 3.21 10.25 4.02
N GLY A 214 3.04 8.96 3.79
CA GLY A 214 2.81 8.38 2.47
C GLY A 214 3.87 7.36 2.08
N HIS A 215 4.17 7.26 0.77
CA HIS A 215 5.02 6.17 0.25
C HIS A 215 6.15 6.65 -0.65
N ASP A 216 6.09 7.88 -1.17
CA ASP A 216 7.00 8.34 -2.21
C ASP A 216 8.38 8.70 -1.64
N LEU A 217 9.37 7.85 -1.93
CA LEU A 217 10.75 8.04 -1.48
C LEU A 217 11.45 9.19 -2.22
N TYR A 218 11.03 9.51 -3.45
CA TYR A 218 11.57 10.64 -4.18
C TYR A 218 11.11 11.98 -3.58
N ASP A 219 9.83 12.10 -3.21
CA ASP A 219 9.33 13.26 -2.47
C ASP A 219 10.05 13.41 -1.12
N ALA A 220 10.31 12.28 -0.43
CA ALA A 220 11.09 12.28 0.81
C ALA A 220 12.52 12.78 0.58
N GLN A 221 13.19 12.32 -0.48
CA GLN A 221 14.53 12.81 -0.85
C GLN A 221 14.52 14.31 -1.12
N GLN A 222 13.57 14.79 -1.95
CA GLN A 222 13.46 16.20 -2.30
C GLN A 222 13.21 17.10 -1.08
N LEU A 223 12.37 16.64 -0.14
CA LEU A 223 12.17 17.33 1.13
C LEU A 223 13.46 17.37 1.96
N LEU A 224 14.15 16.23 2.06
CA LEU A 224 15.41 16.13 2.81
C LEU A 224 16.51 17.00 2.21
N GLU A 225 16.61 17.12 0.90
CA GLU A 225 17.54 18.01 0.22
C GLU A 225 17.26 19.48 0.57
N GLN A 226 16.00 19.90 0.54
CA GLN A 226 15.60 21.29 0.79
C GLN A 226 15.65 21.68 2.28
N THR A 227 15.54 20.72 3.20
CA THR A 227 15.65 20.94 4.65
C THR A 227 17.09 20.89 5.17
N ALA A 228 18.04 20.41 4.36
CA ALA A 228 19.44 20.31 4.76
C ALA A 228 20.03 21.67 5.20
N GLY A 229 20.56 21.72 6.42
CA GLY A 229 21.14 22.94 6.99
C GLY A 229 20.15 24.03 7.41
N ARG A 230 18.82 23.76 7.33
CA ARG A 230 17.78 24.74 7.68
C ARG A 230 17.38 24.70 9.17
N GLY A 231 17.99 23.82 9.97
CA GLY A 231 17.63 23.66 11.39
C GLY A 231 16.26 23.00 11.62
N VAL A 232 15.77 22.26 10.63
CA VAL A 232 14.49 21.53 10.67
C VAL A 232 14.77 20.03 10.60
N ASN A 233 14.27 19.26 11.55
CA ASN A 233 14.33 17.79 11.52
C ASN A 233 13.15 17.22 10.71
N VAL A 234 13.33 16.04 10.12
CA VAL A 234 12.28 15.32 9.40
C VAL A 234 11.98 13.99 10.11
N TYR A 235 10.70 13.74 10.34
CA TYR A 235 10.19 12.49 10.90
C TYR A 235 9.26 11.81 9.91
N THR A 236 9.43 10.51 9.76
CA THR A 236 8.51 9.70 8.95
C THR A 236 7.24 9.40 9.72
N HIS A 237 6.16 9.12 8.99
CA HIS A 237 4.90 8.63 9.55
C HIS A 237 4.37 7.49 8.69
N SER A 238 3.78 6.47 9.32
CA SER A 238 3.11 5.37 8.63
C SER A 238 4.03 4.66 7.61
N GLU A 239 3.62 4.56 6.36
CA GLU A 239 4.38 3.85 5.33
C GLU A 239 5.69 4.53 4.90
N MET A 240 5.97 5.71 5.40
CA MET A 240 7.28 6.35 5.17
C MET A 240 8.37 5.81 6.12
N LEU A 241 8.04 5.08 7.20
CA LEU A 241 9.01 4.49 8.14
C LEU A 241 10.16 3.74 7.44
N PRO A 242 9.93 2.91 6.41
CA PRO A 242 11.01 2.17 5.74
C PRO A 242 12.05 3.03 5.03
N ALA A 243 11.80 4.33 4.82
CA ALA A 243 12.81 5.25 4.28
C ALA A 243 14.11 5.26 5.10
N HIS A 244 14.01 4.99 6.40
CA HIS A 244 15.17 4.87 7.29
C HIS A 244 16.08 3.68 6.96
N GLY A 245 15.56 2.63 6.33
CA GLY A 245 16.34 1.47 5.89
C GLY A 245 17.16 1.71 4.63
N TYR A 246 16.78 2.69 3.81
CA TYR A 246 17.49 2.99 2.57
C TYR A 246 18.77 3.80 2.84
N PRO A 247 19.97 3.26 2.54
CA PRO A 247 21.24 3.86 2.95
C PRO A 247 21.48 5.25 2.36
N GLU A 248 21.08 5.51 1.11
CA GLU A 248 21.27 6.83 0.48
C GLU A 248 20.38 7.92 1.12
N LEU A 249 19.26 7.55 1.73
CA LEU A 249 18.45 8.50 2.50
C LEU A 249 19.01 8.68 3.90
N LYS A 250 19.27 7.59 4.63
CA LYS A 250 19.66 7.65 6.05
C LYS A 250 21.06 8.21 6.27
N ARG A 251 22.03 7.79 5.44
CA ARG A 251 23.42 8.23 5.60
C ARG A 251 23.66 9.66 5.11
N ARG A 252 22.96 10.06 4.03
CA ARG A 252 23.13 11.37 3.42
C ARG A 252 22.44 12.49 4.19
N TYR A 253 21.34 12.18 4.88
CA TYR A 253 20.50 13.19 5.54
C TYR A 253 20.38 12.91 7.06
N PRO A 254 21.34 13.36 7.89
CA PRO A 254 21.35 13.07 9.34
C PRO A 254 20.20 13.73 10.11
N HIS A 255 19.47 14.65 9.49
CA HIS A 255 18.25 15.26 10.03
C HIS A 255 16.98 14.45 9.72
N LEU A 256 17.07 13.33 9.01
CA LEU A 256 16.04 12.27 9.02
C LEU A 256 16.19 11.49 10.35
N LYS A 257 15.42 11.90 11.37
CA LYS A 257 15.67 11.50 12.77
C LYS A 257 15.00 10.21 13.19
N GLY A 258 13.69 10.15 13.08
CA GLY A 258 12.90 9.06 13.61
C GLY A 258 11.53 8.95 12.98
N ASN A 259 10.64 8.20 13.64
CA ASN A 259 9.27 8.05 13.19
C ASN A 259 8.30 8.71 14.16
N PHE A 260 7.33 9.44 13.63
CA PHE A 260 6.27 10.10 14.36
C PHE A 260 5.02 9.21 14.38
N GLY A 261 4.55 8.85 15.56
CA GLY A 261 3.33 8.04 15.69
C GLY A 261 3.42 6.66 15.08
N THR A 262 2.29 6.18 14.54
CA THR A 262 2.12 4.80 14.09
C THR A 262 1.52 4.73 12.68
N ALA A 263 0.52 3.86 12.44
CA ALA A 263 -0.10 3.69 11.13
C ALA A 263 -1.19 4.74 10.87
N TRP A 264 -1.49 4.95 9.59
CA TRP A 264 -2.36 6.01 9.07
C TRP A 264 -3.71 6.16 9.78
N GLN A 265 -4.31 5.07 10.24
CA GLN A 265 -5.63 5.12 10.89
C GLN A 265 -5.62 5.83 12.25
N ASN A 266 -4.46 6.08 12.82
CA ASN A 266 -4.29 6.78 14.10
C ASN A 266 -4.01 8.28 13.92
N GLN A 267 -3.79 8.77 12.69
CA GLN A 267 -3.35 10.14 12.39
C GLN A 267 -4.24 11.22 13.00
N GLN A 268 -5.57 11.03 13.04
CA GLN A 268 -6.48 12.02 13.62
C GLN A 268 -6.26 12.27 15.12
N ARG A 269 -5.71 11.30 15.84
CA ARG A 269 -5.32 11.42 17.24
C ARG A 269 -3.87 11.86 17.37
N GLU A 270 -2.99 11.27 16.57
CA GLU A 270 -1.54 11.49 16.64
C GLU A 270 -1.15 12.90 16.18
N PHE A 271 -1.88 13.50 15.25
CA PHE A 271 -1.64 14.86 14.76
C PHE A 271 -2.39 15.94 15.55
N GLU A 272 -3.19 15.56 16.55
CA GLU A 272 -3.91 16.55 17.37
C GLU A 272 -2.90 17.47 18.08
N ASP A 273 -3.03 18.79 17.83
CA ASP A 273 -2.14 19.83 18.36
C ASP A 273 -0.64 19.67 18.07
N ILE A 274 -0.28 18.90 17.07
CA ILE A 274 1.11 18.76 16.65
C ILE A 274 1.73 20.15 16.34
N PRO A 275 2.90 20.52 16.91
CA PRO A 275 3.56 21.79 16.64
C PRO A 275 4.45 21.74 15.39
N ALA A 276 3.98 21.10 14.33
CA ALA A 276 4.74 20.90 13.09
C ALA A 276 3.82 20.74 11.88
N PRO A 277 4.26 21.07 10.66
CA PRO A 277 3.54 20.77 9.45
C PRO A 277 3.60 19.27 9.12
N ILE A 278 2.57 18.81 8.41
CA ILE A 278 2.41 17.44 7.94
C ILE A 278 2.33 17.48 6.43
N LEU A 279 3.25 16.79 5.75
CA LEU A 279 3.26 16.63 4.29
C LEU A 279 2.78 15.24 3.91
N PHE A 280 1.64 15.15 3.22
CA PHE A 280 1.17 13.92 2.61
C PHE A 280 1.66 13.83 1.16
N THR A 281 2.43 12.78 0.86
CA THR A 281 3.01 12.58 -0.48
C THR A 281 2.15 11.70 -1.37
N THR A 282 1.40 10.77 -0.78
CA THR A 282 0.53 9.82 -1.48
C THR A 282 -0.67 9.44 -0.63
N ASN A 283 -1.20 8.25 -0.80
CA ASN A 283 -2.38 7.78 -0.08
C ASN A 283 -2.18 7.67 1.44
N CYS A 284 -3.28 7.38 2.06
CA CYS A 284 -3.56 7.22 3.47
C CYS A 284 -3.85 8.54 4.22
N ILE A 285 -4.32 9.59 3.51
CA ILE A 285 -4.92 10.75 4.18
C ILE A 285 -6.33 10.39 4.68
N MET A 286 -6.69 10.90 5.85
CA MET A 286 -8.05 10.82 6.41
C MET A 286 -8.72 12.20 6.42
N PRO A 287 -10.05 12.27 6.62
CA PRO A 287 -10.71 13.53 6.87
C PRO A 287 -10.00 14.32 7.98
N LEU A 288 -9.62 15.54 7.66
CA LEU A 288 -8.82 16.38 8.55
C LEU A 288 -9.65 16.91 9.72
N ARG A 289 -9.03 17.06 10.89
CA ARG A 289 -9.62 17.72 12.05
C ARG A 289 -9.14 19.16 12.15
N ALA A 290 -10.00 20.07 12.59
CA ALA A 290 -9.71 21.50 12.71
C ALA A 290 -8.45 21.81 13.55
N ARG A 291 -8.09 20.95 14.49
CA ARG A 291 -6.95 21.16 15.41
C ARG A 291 -5.57 21.02 14.73
N TYR A 292 -5.51 20.48 13.49
CA TYR A 292 -4.25 20.35 12.73
C TYR A 292 -4.39 20.63 11.22
N ALA A 293 -5.59 20.88 10.71
CA ALA A 293 -5.82 21.07 9.28
C ALA A 293 -5.04 22.25 8.68
N ASP A 294 -4.78 23.31 9.47
CA ASP A 294 -4.06 24.51 9.09
C ASP A 294 -2.55 24.30 8.86
N ARG A 295 -2.03 23.13 9.14
CA ARG A 295 -0.62 22.76 9.00
C ARG A 295 -0.39 21.53 8.12
N VAL A 296 -1.43 21.12 7.38
CA VAL A 296 -1.38 20.02 6.42
C VAL A 296 -1.04 20.56 5.03
N PHE A 297 -0.17 19.83 4.33
CA PHE A 297 0.20 20.04 2.94
C PHE A 297 0.07 18.72 2.18
N THR A 298 -0.25 18.79 0.90
CA THR A 298 -0.33 17.63 0.01
C THR A 298 0.56 17.81 -1.20
N THR A 299 0.97 16.70 -1.81
CA THR A 299 1.68 16.71 -3.11
C THR A 299 1.30 15.48 -3.93
N SER A 300 1.76 15.39 -5.19
CA SER A 300 1.54 14.27 -6.08
C SER A 300 0.04 14.09 -6.39
N VAL A 301 -0.52 12.91 -6.15
CA VAL A 301 -1.94 12.58 -6.44
C VAL A 301 -2.87 12.81 -5.25
N VAL A 302 -2.30 13.13 -4.09
CA VAL A 302 -3.08 13.41 -2.87
C VAL A 302 -3.63 14.82 -2.93
N ALA A 303 -4.94 14.95 -2.69
CA ALA A 303 -5.55 16.26 -2.54
C ALA A 303 -6.68 16.20 -1.50
N TYR A 304 -6.89 17.33 -0.82
CA TYR A 304 -7.96 17.52 0.13
C TYR A 304 -8.51 18.95 0.00
N PRO A 305 -9.84 19.17 0.02
CA PRO A 305 -10.41 20.51 -0.15
C PRO A 305 -9.83 21.53 0.83
N GLY A 306 -9.37 22.67 0.31
CA GLY A 306 -8.84 23.77 1.11
C GLY A 306 -7.43 23.56 1.69
N VAL A 307 -6.75 22.47 1.36
CA VAL A 307 -5.38 22.20 1.78
C VAL A 307 -4.39 22.69 0.70
N PRO A 308 -3.30 23.39 1.07
CA PRO A 308 -2.24 23.74 0.15
C PRO A 308 -1.64 22.50 -0.54
N HIS A 309 -1.57 22.55 -1.87
CA HIS A 309 -1.00 21.49 -2.68
C HIS A 309 0.32 21.92 -3.30
N ILE A 310 1.37 21.15 -3.07
CA ILE A 310 2.68 21.34 -3.69
C ILE A 310 2.66 20.62 -5.04
N ASP A 311 2.89 21.37 -6.10
CA ASP A 311 2.84 20.88 -7.48
C ASP A 311 4.03 19.97 -7.85
N GLU A 312 4.10 19.59 -9.13
CA GLU A 312 5.15 18.71 -9.66
C GLU A 312 6.55 19.32 -9.56
N GLY A 313 6.67 20.64 -9.36
CA GLY A 313 7.94 21.35 -9.12
C GLY A 313 8.56 21.03 -7.76
N ARG A 314 7.79 20.49 -6.83
CA ARG A 314 8.24 20.05 -5.49
C ARG A 314 8.98 21.15 -4.72
N ASP A 315 8.50 22.39 -4.80
CA ASP A 315 8.99 23.44 -3.91
C ASP A 315 8.37 23.29 -2.52
N PHE A 316 9.11 22.69 -1.59
CA PHE A 316 8.70 22.49 -0.20
C PHE A 316 8.99 23.68 0.71
N SER A 317 9.41 24.84 0.17
CA SER A 317 9.65 26.06 0.95
C SER A 317 8.47 26.42 1.88
N PRO A 318 7.18 26.36 1.46
CA PRO A 318 6.05 26.66 2.34
C PRO A 318 5.94 25.72 3.54
N VAL A 319 6.30 24.44 3.37
CA VAL A 319 6.30 23.42 4.45
C VAL A 319 7.42 23.72 5.45
N ILE A 320 8.61 24.09 4.93
CA ILE A 320 9.79 24.42 5.74
C ILE A 320 9.54 25.70 6.55
N GLU A 321 8.99 26.74 5.93
CA GLU A 321 8.64 28.00 6.60
C GLU A 321 7.61 27.77 7.70
N LYS A 322 6.60 26.92 7.45
CA LYS A 322 5.60 26.54 8.45
C LYS A 322 6.22 25.79 9.64
N ALA A 323 7.22 24.94 9.41
CA ALA A 323 7.94 24.26 10.48
C ALA A 323 8.72 25.24 11.38
N LEU A 324 9.38 26.21 10.76
CA LEU A 324 10.12 27.26 11.49
C LEU A 324 9.17 28.20 12.25
N GLU A 325 7.99 28.52 11.69
CA GLU A 325 6.95 29.30 12.34
C GLU A 325 6.42 28.61 13.59
N LEU A 326 6.10 27.31 13.51
CA LEU A 326 5.53 26.52 14.59
C LEU A 326 6.56 26.18 15.69
N GLY A 327 7.85 26.11 15.37
CA GLY A 327 8.96 25.97 16.29
C GLY A 327 9.14 24.58 16.92
N GLY A 328 8.22 23.65 16.72
CA GLY A 328 8.31 22.28 17.25
C GLY A 328 8.08 22.13 18.74
N TYR A 329 8.41 20.97 19.30
CA TYR A 329 8.31 20.73 20.73
C TYR A 329 9.37 21.48 21.53
N ALA A 330 9.01 21.96 22.74
CA ALA A 330 9.93 22.66 23.63
C ALA A 330 10.97 21.71 24.30
N GLN A 331 10.70 20.42 24.32
CA GLN A 331 11.56 19.36 24.87
C GLN A 331 11.40 18.07 24.05
N ASP A 332 12.37 17.16 24.18
CA ASP A 332 12.29 15.84 23.57
C ASP A 332 11.03 15.12 24.03
N THR A 333 10.26 14.59 23.09
CA THR A 333 8.93 14.01 23.34
C THR A 333 8.87 12.59 22.79
N LEU A 334 8.67 11.60 23.68
CA LEU A 334 8.46 10.21 23.26
C LEU A 334 7.00 10.00 22.85
N LEU A 335 6.81 9.46 21.62
CA LEU A 335 5.53 8.96 21.12
C LEU A 335 5.61 7.43 21.02
N PRO A 336 5.21 6.70 22.06
CA PRO A 336 5.42 5.25 22.12
C PRO A 336 4.65 4.53 21.01
N GLY A 337 5.20 3.42 20.55
CA GLY A 337 4.53 2.50 19.63
C GLY A 337 3.25 1.90 20.21
N LEU A 338 2.47 1.18 19.40
CA LEU A 338 1.18 0.61 19.84
C LEU A 338 1.30 -0.36 21.01
N ASN A 339 2.46 -0.98 21.20
CA ASN A 339 2.74 -1.91 22.31
C ASN A 339 3.64 -1.31 23.40
N GLY A 340 3.89 0.01 23.34
CA GLY A 340 4.66 0.75 24.33
C GLY A 340 6.16 0.85 24.08
N GLY A 341 6.63 0.38 22.91
CA GLY A 341 8.04 0.48 22.51
C GLY A 341 8.48 1.93 22.28
N SER A 342 9.76 2.24 22.54
CA SER A 342 10.39 3.54 22.27
C SER A 342 11.17 3.57 20.95
N THR A 343 11.34 2.42 20.33
CA THR A 343 12.00 2.23 19.03
C THR A 343 11.26 1.18 18.23
N VAL A 344 11.42 1.24 16.89
CA VAL A 344 11.00 0.20 15.95
C VAL A 344 12.17 -0.15 15.05
N THR A 345 12.16 -1.36 14.48
CA THR A 345 13.20 -1.78 13.53
C THR A 345 12.56 -2.00 12.15
N THR A 346 13.22 -1.53 11.09
CA THR A 346 12.82 -1.74 9.70
C THR A 346 14.05 -2.06 8.83
N GLY A 347 13.86 -2.35 7.53
CA GLY A 347 14.94 -2.56 6.58
C GLY A 347 15.33 -4.02 6.35
N PHE A 348 14.54 -4.99 6.82
CA PHE A 348 14.74 -6.41 6.54
C PHE A 348 14.20 -6.79 5.15
N ALA A 349 14.67 -6.08 4.11
CA ALA A 349 14.34 -6.40 2.73
C ALA A 349 15.08 -7.69 2.26
N ARG A 350 14.81 -8.11 1.01
CA ARG A 350 15.34 -9.38 0.48
C ARG A 350 16.85 -9.53 0.65
N THR A 351 17.62 -8.51 0.32
CA THR A 351 19.09 -8.57 0.41
C THR A 351 19.54 -8.81 1.85
N ALA A 352 18.99 -8.07 2.82
CA ALA A 352 19.32 -8.21 4.23
C ALA A 352 18.94 -9.58 4.80
N VAL A 353 17.78 -10.13 4.42
CA VAL A 353 17.33 -11.44 4.91
C VAL A 353 18.12 -12.57 4.25
N LEU A 354 18.34 -12.49 2.93
CA LEU A 354 18.99 -13.56 2.18
C LEU A 354 20.50 -13.66 2.42
N GLN A 355 21.14 -12.62 2.95
CA GLN A 355 22.51 -12.72 3.48
C GLN A 355 22.64 -13.75 4.62
N HIS A 356 21.54 -14.02 5.34
CA HIS A 356 21.45 -15.01 6.40
C HIS A 356 20.76 -16.31 5.97
N ALA A 357 20.58 -16.55 4.66
CA ALA A 357 19.86 -17.72 4.17
C ALA A 357 20.44 -19.05 4.69
N ASP A 358 21.76 -19.21 4.68
CA ASP A 358 22.43 -20.42 5.17
C ASP A 358 22.20 -20.62 6.68
N GLU A 359 22.26 -19.54 7.48
CA GLU A 359 21.98 -19.56 8.93
C GLU A 359 20.50 -19.94 9.18
N ILE A 360 19.59 -19.39 8.42
CA ILE A 360 18.14 -19.68 8.47
C ILE A 360 17.90 -21.17 8.13
N VAL A 361 18.46 -21.66 7.03
CA VAL A 361 18.34 -23.06 6.61
C VAL A 361 18.92 -24.00 7.66
N GLN A 362 20.06 -23.66 8.23
CA GLN A 362 20.70 -24.47 9.28
C GLN A 362 19.85 -24.47 10.57
N ALA A 363 19.30 -23.32 10.96
CA ALA A 363 18.42 -23.22 12.13
C ALA A 363 17.15 -24.10 12.00
N VAL A 364 16.58 -24.17 10.78
CA VAL A 364 15.44 -25.07 10.50
C VAL A 364 15.86 -26.54 10.56
N ARG A 365 17.01 -26.91 9.96
CA ARG A 365 17.55 -28.28 9.99
C ARG A 365 17.88 -28.75 11.41
N ASP A 366 18.37 -27.85 12.24
CA ASP A 366 18.68 -28.11 13.66
C ASP A 366 17.43 -28.17 14.55
N GLY A 367 16.23 -27.91 14.01
CA GLY A 367 14.98 -27.83 14.76
C GLY A 367 14.88 -26.63 15.71
N LYS A 368 15.74 -25.62 15.56
CA LYS A 368 15.73 -24.37 16.34
C LYS A 368 14.71 -23.37 15.81
N LEU A 369 14.41 -23.41 14.50
CA LEU A 369 13.44 -22.59 13.82
C LEU A 369 12.41 -23.50 13.15
N ARG A 370 11.16 -23.46 13.64
CA ARG A 370 10.11 -24.36 13.21
C ARG A 370 9.25 -23.79 12.09
N HIS A 371 8.96 -22.49 12.12
CA HIS A 371 7.96 -21.89 11.22
C HIS A 371 8.22 -20.41 10.97
N PHE A 372 7.81 -19.95 9.81
CA PHE A 372 7.74 -18.54 9.43
C PHE A 372 6.28 -18.11 9.29
N PHE A 373 5.98 -16.92 9.73
CA PHE A 373 4.69 -16.28 9.48
C PHE A 373 4.90 -14.97 8.74
N LEU A 374 4.19 -14.75 7.65
CA LEU A 374 4.04 -13.41 7.08
C LEU A 374 2.76 -12.81 7.66
N VAL A 375 2.92 -11.92 8.65
CA VAL A 375 1.81 -11.25 9.35
C VAL A 375 1.85 -9.77 9.01
N GLY A 376 0.98 -9.28 8.13
CA GLY A 376 1.02 -7.89 7.70
C GLY A 376 0.08 -7.59 6.55
N GLY A 377 0.31 -6.45 5.91
CA GLY A 377 -0.50 -5.89 4.84
C GLY A 377 -1.14 -4.57 5.24
N CYS A 378 -2.16 -4.11 4.52
CA CYS A 378 -2.83 -2.85 4.82
C CYS A 378 -3.60 -2.92 6.14
N ASP A 379 -3.37 -1.97 7.05
CA ASP A 379 -4.12 -1.87 8.31
C ASP A 379 -5.33 -0.93 8.16
N GLY A 380 -6.15 -0.79 9.20
CA GLY A 380 -7.36 0.01 9.20
C GLY A 380 -7.97 0.19 10.58
N THR A 381 -9.12 0.86 10.62
CA THR A 381 -9.73 1.36 11.87
C THR A 381 -10.52 0.32 12.66
N ARG A 382 -10.87 -0.85 12.08
CA ARG A 382 -11.72 -1.83 12.78
C ARG A 382 -11.05 -2.39 14.04
N PRO A 383 -11.75 -2.44 15.19
CA PRO A 383 -11.20 -3.01 16.44
C PRO A 383 -10.79 -4.49 16.32
N SER A 384 -11.46 -5.26 15.45
CA SER A 384 -11.13 -6.67 15.20
C SER A 384 -9.70 -6.89 14.69
N ARG A 385 -9.04 -5.84 14.19
CA ARG A 385 -7.64 -5.91 13.73
C ARG A 385 -6.61 -6.10 14.84
N ARG A 386 -7.00 -6.01 16.13
CA ARG A 386 -6.16 -6.47 17.24
C ARG A 386 -5.79 -7.95 17.12
N TYR A 387 -6.54 -8.73 16.32
CA TYR A 387 -6.22 -10.11 15.96
C TYR A 387 -4.74 -10.26 15.58
N TYR A 388 -4.18 -9.37 14.77
CA TYR A 388 -2.80 -9.48 14.29
C TYR A 388 -1.76 -9.29 15.40
N THR A 389 -2.01 -8.38 16.35
CA THR A 389 -1.16 -8.22 17.54
C THR A 389 -1.24 -9.45 18.46
N GLU A 390 -2.45 -9.96 18.69
CA GLU A 390 -2.69 -11.13 19.54
C GLU A 390 -2.07 -12.38 18.89
N PHE A 391 -2.25 -12.56 17.57
CA PHE A 391 -1.61 -13.64 16.82
C PHE A 391 -0.09 -13.62 16.96
N ALA A 392 0.54 -12.46 16.77
CA ALA A 392 1.99 -12.32 16.90
C ALA A 392 2.49 -12.65 18.31
N ARG A 393 1.76 -12.25 19.35
CA ARG A 393 2.10 -12.54 20.75
C ARG A 393 2.02 -14.03 21.10
N LEU A 394 1.09 -14.74 20.45
CA LEU A 394 0.86 -16.17 20.68
C LEU A 394 1.83 -17.06 19.89
N THR A 395 2.56 -16.52 18.91
CA THR A 395 3.51 -17.33 18.15
C THR A 395 4.62 -17.89 19.04
N PRO A 396 4.94 -19.19 18.91
CA PRO A 396 6.00 -19.83 19.69
C PRO A 396 7.36 -19.15 19.50
N PRO A 397 8.27 -19.25 20.50
CA PRO A 397 9.58 -18.59 20.45
C PRO A 397 10.50 -19.09 19.34
N ASP A 398 10.27 -20.30 18.84
CA ASP A 398 10.98 -20.95 17.73
C ASP A 398 10.40 -20.57 16.35
N THR A 399 9.83 -19.37 16.21
CA THR A 399 9.22 -18.88 14.96
C THR A 399 9.69 -17.47 14.62
N ILE A 400 9.71 -17.14 13.32
CA ILE A 400 10.00 -15.81 12.80
C ILE A 400 8.72 -15.20 12.21
N LEU A 401 8.51 -13.92 12.48
CA LEU A 401 7.45 -13.09 11.95
C LEU A 401 8.03 -12.11 10.92
N LEU A 402 7.77 -12.34 9.63
CA LEU A 402 7.96 -11.31 8.62
C LEU A 402 6.74 -10.39 8.65
N THR A 403 6.96 -9.10 8.53
CA THR A 403 5.88 -8.12 8.44
C THR A 403 6.19 -7.05 7.40
N LEU A 404 5.17 -6.38 6.89
CA LEU A 404 5.29 -5.26 5.97
C LEU A 404 4.00 -4.43 5.97
N ALA A 405 4.05 -3.30 5.29
CA ALA A 405 2.93 -2.35 5.16
C ALA A 405 2.45 -1.81 6.52
N CYS A 406 1.30 -1.14 6.57
CA CYS A 406 0.79 -0.54 7.81
C CYS A 406 0.53 -1.56 8.93
N GLY A 407 0.28 -2.83 8.59
CA GLY A 407 0.12 -3.91 9.55
C GLY A 407 1.33 -4.14 10.45
N LYS A 408 2.53 -3.74 10.01
CA LYS A 408 3.76 -3.81 10.81
C LYS A 408 3.63 -3.15 12.18
N PHE A 409 2.95 -2.00 12.26
CA PHE A 409 2.78 -1.25 13.51
C PHE A 409 1.99 -2.00 14.59
N ARG A 410 1.30 -3.07 14.21
CA ARG A 410 0.64 -3.97 15.16
C ARG A 410 1.62 -4.82 15.97
N LEU A 411 2.85 -4.98 15.49
CA LEU A 411 3.80 -5.95 16.06
C LEU A 411 5.27 -5.51 16.07
N ASN A 412 5.69 -4.50 15.32
CA ASN A 412 7.11 -4.16 15.17
C ASN A 412 7.78 -3.55 16.43
N ASP A 413 7.00 -3.17 17.44
CA ASP A 413 7.45 -2.74 18.77
C ASP A 413 7.19 -3.79 19.88
N LEU A 414 6.80 -5.04 19.50
CA LEU A 414 6.66 -6.14 20.46
C LEU A 414 8.05 -6.66 20.91
N PRO A 415 8.27 -6.90 22.20
CA PRO A 415 9.55 -7.37 22.71
C PRO A 415 9.71 -8.90 22.57
N LEU A 416 9.64 -9.42 21.33
CA LEU A 416 9.73 -10.87 21.07
C LEU A 416 11.16 -11.41 21.09
N GLY A 417 12.20 -10.56 20.98
CA GLY A 417 13.60 -10.96 21.05
C GLY A 417 14.08 -11.73 19.82
N THR A 418 14.91 -12.73 20.07
CA THR A 418 15.50 -13.60 19.03
C THR A 418 15.02 -15.04 19.15
N VAL A 419 15.14 -15.81 18.07
CA VAL A 419 14.91 -17.26 18.07
C VAL A 419 15.93 -17.94 18.99
N PRO A 420 15.49 -18.77 19.98
CA PRO A 420 16.39 -19.38 20.95
C PRO A 420 17.53 -20.19 20.32
N GLY A 421 18.75 -19.97 20.79
CA GLY A 421 19.95 -20.66 20.29
C GLY A 421 20.39 -20.23 18.90
N THR A 422 19.90 -19.07 18.43
CA THR A 422 20.35 -18.39 17.19
C THR A 422 20.52 -16.89 17.46
N GLY A 423 21.09 -16.15 16.51
CA GLY A 423 21.13 -14.68 16.54
C GLY A 423 19.94 -14.02 15.82
N LEU A 424 19.04 -14.80 15.22
CA LEU A 424 17.99 -14.33 14.32
C LEU A 424 16.89 -13.59 15.07
N PRO A 425 16.57 -12.32 14.71
CA PRO A 425 15.44 -11.61 15.29
C PRO A 425 14.12 -12.32 14.97
N ARG A 426 13.18 -12.27 15.90
CA ARG A 426 11.85 -12.86 15.67
C ARG A 426 10.91 -11.99 14.83
N ILE A 427 11.17 -10.70 14.71
CA ILE A 427 10.38 -9.78 13.89
C ILE A 427 11.28 -9.17 12.82
N LEU A 428 10.89 -9.33 11.56
CA LEU A 428 11.59 -8.80 10.39
C LEU A 428 10.62 -7.90 9.62
N ASP A 429 10.75 -6.57 9.78
CA ASP A 429 9.98 -5.60 8.99
C ASP A 429 10.64 -5.42 7.62
N VAL A 430 10.00 -6.00 6.60
CA VAL A 430 10.48 -6.02 5.21
C VAL A 430 10.41 -4.63 4.55
N GLY A 431 9.40 -3.81 4.92
CA GLY A 431 9.26 -2.48 4.35
C GLY A 431 7.81 -2.03 4.16
N GLN A 432 7.59 -1.16 3.19
CA GLN A 432 6.27 -0.66 2.77
C GLN A 432 5.42 -1.76 2.12
N CYS A 433 4.14 -1.49 1.87
CA CYS A 433 3.37 -2.33 0.92
C CYS A 433 4.00 -2.31 -0.48
N ASN A 434 4.69 -1.23 -0.86
CA ASN A 434 5.49 -1.13 -2.08
C ASN A 434 6.65 -2.14 -2.13
N ASP A 435 7.11 -2.66 -0.98
CA ASP A 435 8.19 -3.65 -0.86
C ASP A 435 7.67 -5.10 -0.83
N ALA A 436 6.40 -5.33 -1.22
CA ALA A 436 5.83 -6.68 -1.27
C ALA A 436 6.60 -7.63 -2.20
N TYR A 437 7.20 -7.12 -3.28
CA TYR A 437 8.12 -7.89 -4.12
C TYR A 437 9.27 -8.51 -3.31
N SER A 438 9.85 -7.73 -2.41
CA SER A 438 10.93 -8.19 -1.52
C SER A 438 10.49 -9.38 -0.65
N ALA A 439 9.28 -9.33 -0.07
CA ALA A 439 8.74 -10.45 0.71
C ALA A 439 8.51 -11.71 -0.13
N ILE A 440 8.00 -11.55 -1.37
CA ILE A 440 7.82 -12.67 -2.31
C ILE A 440 9.18 -13.27 -2.67
N ARG A 441 10.19 -12.45 -2.96
CA ARG A 441 11.55 -12.91 -3.29
C ARG A 441 12.21 -13.66 -2.14
N ILE A 442 12.00 -13.24 -0.89
CA ILE A 442 12.48 -13.96 0.29
C ILE A 442 11.86 -15.37 0.30
N ALA A 443 10.54 -15.48 0.13
CA ALA A 443 9.86 -16.79 0.14
C ALA A 443 10.36 -17.71 -0.98
N LEU A 444 10.47 -17.19 -2.22
CA LEU A 444 10.94 -17.97 -3.36
C LEU A 444 12.39 -18.42 -3.19
N ALA A 445 13.29 -17.54 -2.74
CA ALA A 445 14.69 -17.88 -2.53
C ALA A 445 14.90 -18.89 -1.38
N LEU A 446 14.08 -18.78 -0.32
CA LEU A 446 14.10 -19.81 0.73
C LEU A 446 13.59 -21.16 0.21
N ALA A 447 12.54 -21.18 -0.63
CA ALA A 447 12.08 -22.43 -1.24
C ALA A 447 13.18 -23.09 -2.08
N ASP A 448 13.90 -22.31 -2.89
CA ASP A 448 15.07 -22.80 -3.65
C ASP A 448 16.18 -23.34 -2.72
N ALA A 449 16.50 -22.63 -1.64
CA ALA A 449 17.52 -23.04 -0.66
C ALA A 449 17.14 -24.33 0.12
N PHE A 450 15.85 -24.56 0.33
CA PHE A 450 15.33 -25.79 0.93
C PHE A 450 15.13 -26.91 -0.11
N GLY A 451 15.18 -26.61 -1.41
CA GLY A 451 14.92 -27.56 -2.50
C GLY A 451 13.47 -28.01 -2.58
N CYS A 452 12.51 -27.11 -2.29
CA CYS A 452 11.09 -27.41 -2.26
C CYS A 452 10.27 -26.36 -3.01
N GLY A 453 8.97 -26.59 -3.19
CA GLY A 453 8.04 -25.58 -3.69
C GLY A 453 7.72 -24.52 -2.62
N VAL A 454 7.34 -23.32 -3.04
CA VAL A 454 6.99 -22.22 -2.11
C VAL A 454 5.84 -22.60 -1.16
N ASN A 455 4.92 -23.46 -1.60
CA ASN A 455 3.81 -23.93 -0.77
C ASN A 455 4.19 -25.07 0.21
N ASP A 456 5.39 -25.61 0.06
CA ASP A 456 5.95 -26.67 0.92
C ASP A 456 6.87 -26.11 2.02
N LEU A 457 7.14 -24.80 1.97
CA LEU A 457 7.86 -24.10 3.03
C LEU A 457 7.07 -24.13 4.34
N PRO A 458 7.74 -24.17 5.49
CA PRO A 458 7.10 -23.92 6.79
C PRO A 458 6.76 -22.42 6.92
N LEU A 459 6.00 -21.89 5.97
CA LEU A 459 5.60 -20.49 5.86
C LEU A 459 4.07 -20.39 5.76
N SER A 460 3.47 -19.56 6.59
CA SER A 460 2.04 -19.25 6.53
C SER A 460 1.79 -17.76 6.38
N LEU A 461 0.85 -17.43 5.51
CA LEU A 461 0.46 -16.05 5.21
C LEU A 461 -0.82 -15.71 5.99
N VAL A 462 -0.72 -14.73 6.89
CA VAL A 462 -1.82 -14.18 7.70
C VAL A 462 -1.93 -12.70 7.38
N LEU A 463 -2.66 -12.41 6.32
CA LEU A 463 -2.64 -11.11 5.67
C LEU A 463 -3.84 -10.25 6.08
N CYS A 464 -3.58 -8.95 6.22
CA CYS A 464 -4.62 -7.93 6.31
C CYS A 464 -4.69 -7.12 5.03
N TRP A 465 -5.91 -6.75 4.65
CA TRP A 465 -6.15 -5.89 3.50
C TRP A 465 -7.01 -4.69 3.89
N PHE A 466 -6.93 -3.62 3.14
CA PHE A 466 -7.74 -2.44 3.33
C PHE A 466 -8.14 -1.80 2.00
N GLU A 467 -7.19 -1.58 1.09
CA GLU A 467 -7.41 -0.87 -0.16
C GLU A 467 -6.76 -1.57 -1.37
N GLN A 468 -6.77 -0.92 -2.51
CA GLN A 468 -6.50 -1.50 -3.83
C GLN A 468 -5.07 -2.03 -4.02
N LYS A 469 -4.07 -1.46 -3.33
CA LYS A 469 -2.71 -2.02 -3.38
C LYS A 469 -2.64 -3.41 -2.76
N ALA A 470 -3.41 -3.66 -1.69
CA ALA A 470 -3.52 -5.02 -1.14
C ALA A 470 -4.22 -5.98 -2.10
N VAL A 471 -5.18 -5.51 -2.89
CA VAL A 471 -5.83 -6.31 -3.95
C VAL A 471 -4.82 -6.67 -5.05
N CYS A 472 -3.98 -5.71 -5.45
CA CYS A 472 -2.89 -5.93 -6.41
C CYS A 472 -1.88 -6.98 -5.91
N ILE A 473 -1.49 -6.92 -4.64
CA ILE A 473 -0.59 -7.93 -4.04
C ILE A 473 -1.26 -9.30 -3.99
N LEU A 474 -2.52 -9.36 -3.56
CA LEU A 474 -3.27 -10.63 -3.49
C LEU A 474 -3.32 -11.32 -4.86
N ILE A 475 -3.70 -10.60 -5.91
CA ILE A 475 -3.79 -11.19 -7.26
C ILE A 475 -2.43 -11.67 -7.77
N ALA A 476 -1.33 -10.97 -7.43
CA ALA A 476 0.02 -11.41 -7.75
C ALA A 476 0.40 -12.71 -7.02
N LEU A 477 0.08 -12.84 -5.74
CA LEU A 477 0.30 -14.08 -4.98
C LEU A 477 -0.48 -15.25 -5.59
N LEU A 478 -1.74 -15.03 -6.00
CA LEU A 478 -2.55 -16.05 -6.65
C LEU A 478 -1.96 -16.47 -8.01
N ALA A 479 -1.50 -15.50 -8.82
CA ALA A 479 -0.88 -15.76 -10.11
C ALA A 479 0.44 -16.56 -9.99
N LEU A 480 1.19 -16.36 -8.92
CA LEU A 480 2.38 -17.16 -8.57
C LEU A 480 2.04 -18.54 -7.99
N GLY A 481 0.75 -18.89 -7.88
CA GLY A 481 0.31 -20.16 -7.34
C GLY A 481 0.48 -20.30 -5.83
N ILE A 482 0.67 -19.20 -5.10
CA ILE A 482 0.77 -19.21 -3.64
C ILE A 482 -0.60 -19.52 -3.03
N ARG A 483 -0.64 -20.43 -2.08
CA ARG A 483 -1.86 -21.01 -1.51
C ARG A 483 -1.96 -20.82 0.00
N ASN A 484 -3.12 -21.22 0.55
CA ASN A 484 -3.39 -21.25 1.99
C ASN A 484 -3.26 -19.89 2.68
N ILE A 485 -3.64 -18.82 1.98
CA ILE A 485 -3.64 -17.46 2.50
C ILE A 485 -4.81 -17.27 3.46
N ARG A 486 -4.54 -16.83 4.71
CA ARG A 486 -5.55 -16.30 5.63
C ARG A 486 -5.68 -14.81 5.41
N LEU A 487 -6.88 -14.35 5.08
CA LEU A 487 -7.15 -12.94 4.75
C LEU A 487 -8.20 -12.34 5.70
N GLY A 488 -7.89 -11.18 6.24
CA GLY A 488 -8.78 -10.50 7.18
C GLY A 488 -8.68 -8.96 7.16
N PRO A 489 -9.50 -8.32 7.99
CA PRO A 489 -10.46 -8.90 8.95
C PRO A 489 -11.75 -9.39 8.30
N THR A 490 -12.03 -9.03 7.05
CA THR A 490 -13.15 -9.48 6.21
C THR A 490 -12.63 -9.87 4.84
N LEU A 491 -13.39 -10.62 4.07
CA LEU A 491 -13.11 -10.78 2.64
C LEU A 491 -13.52 -9.50 1.88
N PRO A 492 -12.93 -9.22 0.71
CA PRO A 492 -13.28 -8.06 -0.09
C PRO A 492 -14.77 -8.03 -0.48
N PRO A 493 -15.51 -6.93 -0.23
CA PRO A 493 -16.95 -6.86 -0.45
C PRO A 493 -17.37 -6.94 -1.93
N PHE A 494 -16.44 -6.69 -2.84
CA PHE A 494 -16.68 -6.81 -4.28
C PHE A 494 -16.59 -8.27 -4.79
N LEU A 495 -16.09 -9.21 -3.97
CA LEU A 495 -16.03 -10.63 -4.34
C LEU A 495 -17.40 -11.28 -4.16
N SER A 496 -17.95 -11.83 -5.25
CA SER A 496 -19.19 -12.62 -5.21
C SER A 496 -18.98 -13.96 -4.49
N PRO A 497 -20.06 -14.60 -4.00
CA PRO A 497 -19.96 -15.93 -3.41
C PRO A 497 -19.36 -16.98 -4.36
N GLY A 498 -19.62 -16.88 -5.68
CA GLY A 498 -19.06 -17.79 -6.69
C GLY A 498 -17.54 -17.61 -6.82
N VAL A 499 -17.08 -16.37 -6.92
CA VAL A 499 -15.64 -16.06 -6.98
C VAL A 499 -14.93 -16.45 -5.67
N VAL A 500 -15.52 -16.16 -4.50
CA VAL A 500 -14.96 -16.59 -3.20
C VAL A 500 -14.79 -18.11 -3.15
N ARG A 501 -15.80 -18.86 -3.57
CA ARG A 501 -15.72 -20.33 -3.61
C ARG A 501 -14.58 -20.81 -4.51
N THR A 502 -14.44 -20.23 -5.69
CA THR A 502 -13.33 -20.56 -6.61
C THR A 502 -11.97 -20.26 -5.97
N LEU A 503 -11.83 -19.12 -5.26
CA LEU A 503 -10.59 -18.76 -4.55
C LEU A 503 -10.29 -19.72 -3.40
N GLN A 504 -11.32 -20.19 -2.69
CA GLN A 504 -11.18 -21.20 -1.63
C GLN A 504 -10.76 -22.56 -2.19
N GLU A 505 -11.39 -23.02 -3.26
CA GLU A 505 -11.14 -24.34 -3.86
C GLU A 505 -9.78 -24.41 -4.56
N ARG A 506 -9.42 -23.38 -5.35
CA ARG A 506 -8.17 -23.37 -6.14
C ARG A 506 -6.94 -22.98 -5.33
N TYR A 507 -7.08 -22.03 -4.42
CA TYR A 507 -5.93 -21.41 -3.73
C TYR A 507 -5.96 -21.61 -2.20
N GLY A 508 -7.01 -22.22 -1.65
CA GLY A 508 -7.12 -22.38 -0.20
C GLY A 508 -7.25 -21.05 0.56
N LEU A 509 -7.79 -19.99 -0.11
CA LEU A 509 -8.04 -18.72 0.57
C LEU A 509 -9.02 -18.91 1.72
N LYS A 510 -8.67 -18.42 2.90
CA LYS A 510 -9.49 -18.57 4.12
C LYS A 510 -9.69 -17.22 4.79
N PRO A 511 -10.86 -16.92 5.34
CA PRO A 511 -10.98 -15.83 6.30
C PRO A 511 -10.18 -16.17 7.56
N ILE A 512 -9.73 -15.13 8.29
CA ILE A 512 -9.20 -15.33 9.65
C ILE A 512 -10.31 -15.79 10.61
N ALA A 513 -9.93 -16.57 11.63
CA ALA A 513 -10.81 -17.00 12.72
C ALA A 513 -10.42 -16.29 14.03
N THR A 514 -10.09 -17.03 15.11
CA THR A 514 -9.40 -16.45 16.26
C THR A 514 -7.89 -16.72 16.15
N PRO A 515 -7.05 -15.89 16.79
CA PRO A 515 -5.59 -16.08 16.75
C PRO A 515 -5.18 -17.50 17.18
N GLU A 516 -5.79 -18.01 18.24
CA GLU A 516 -5.51 -19.34 18.78
C GLU A 516 -5.92 -20.45 17.82
N ALA A 517 -7.12 -20.36 17.24
CA ALA A 517 -7.64 -21.36 16.31
C ALA A 517 -6.82 -21.40 15.02
N ASP A 518 -6.44 -20.22 14.49
CA ASP A 518 -5.62 -20.16 13.29
C ASP A 518 -4.21 -20.68 13.55
N LEU A 519 -3.61 -20.32 14.70
CA LEU A 519 -2.28 -20.79 15.07
C LEU A 519 -2.27 -22.32 15.29
N GLN A 520 -3.29 -22.85 15.96
CA GLN A 520 -3.45 -24.30 16.14
C GLN A 520 -3.61 -25.01 14.78
N ALA A 521 -4.43 -24.46 13.87
CA ALA A 521 -4.65 -25.04 12.55
C ALA A 521 -3.37 -25.00 11.66
N ILE A 522 -2.47 -24.06 11.90
CA ILE A 522 -1.20 -23.94 11.17
C ILE A 522 -0.13 -24.88 11.75
N LEU A 523 0.02 -24.91 13.07
CA LEU A 523 1.14 -25.59 13.73
C LEU A 523 0.79 -27.01 14.22
N GLY A 524 -0.48 -27.35 14.29
CA GLY A 524 -0.98 -28.64 14.78
C GLY A 524 -1.30 -29.64 13.67
N GLY A 525 -1.05 -29.30 12.38
CA GLY A 525 -1.28 -30.14 11.21
C GLY A 525 -0.09 -31.06 10.88
#